data_5de6e50ec1fc3d18b6b7dfb93cef3ce7
#
_entry.id   5de6e50ec1fc3d18b6b7dfb93cef3ce7
#
_cell.length_a   1.000
_cell.length_b   1.000
_cell.length_c   1.000
_cell.angle_alpha   90.00
_cell.angle_beta   90.00
_cell.angle_gamma   90.00
#
_symmetry.space_group_name_H-M   'P 1'
#
loop_
_entity.id
_entity.type
_entity.pdbx_description
1 polymer ?
#
loop_
_entity_poly.entity_id
_entity_poly.type
_entity_poly.pdbx_seq_one_letter_code
_entity_poly.pdbx_strand_id
1 'polypeptide(L)'
;MKNVAILLNNDAEKLYNQWAENYHTTEVNTGVPFAELFKQHDSRSGYNDVKACAQEIVEKMAEIANEVGSAKIGDPYAKWVSGKTTEALYAFESWYSWHSREDYANNIRSIANAYYGKLDGSATNMAENSMAKALEGTTIDKTIRQQITDAENAILDITSPFRNHIGSVEAQKAMEACAALQASLSEVKNDDDEVEAGAAAVNLRDAVNNLSPEVLQNIVNNYVDNVVVPTYRNLKEKNAELLAAVNAFVANPSNEGFDACSKAWLVARQPWETSEAFLFGPVATFGLDPNMDSWPLDQDAIVSIMNSQKWSSLEWAEGDDDAKVESAQNVRGFHTLEFLIFKDGKPRTIK
;
A
#
# COMPACT_ATOMS: atom_id res chain seq x y z
N MET A 1 -0.35 5.09 22.49
CA MET A 1 0.02 3.80 21.87
C MET A 1 -1.13 2.80 21.85
N LYS A 2 -1.69 2.31 23.00
CA LYS A 2 -2.72 1.26 23.03
C LYS A 2 -3.97 1.60 22.19
N ASN A 3 -4.55 2.79 22.35
CA ASN A 3 -5.77 3.17 21.62
C ASN A 3 -5.54 3.20 20.10
N VAL A 4 -4.39 3.69 19.65
CA VAL A 4 -4.03 3.68 18.20
C VAL A 4 -3.86 2.24 17.69
N ALA A 5 -3.21 1.36 18.46
CA ALA A 5 -3.06 -0.05 18.07
C ALA A 5 -4.42 -0.79 18.02
N ILE A 6 -5.37 -0.45 18.90
CA ILE A 6 -6.75 -1.00 18.84
C ILE A 6 -7.43 -0.54 17.56
N LEU A 7 -7.38 0.75 17.22
CA LEU A 7 -8.01 1.27 16.01
C LEU A 7 -7.40 0.66 14.74
N LEU A 8 -6.08 0.60 14.66
CA LEU A 8 -5.39 -0.03 13.54
C LEU A 8 -5.76 -1.51 13.37
N ASN A 9 -5.83 -2.27 14.47
CA ASN A 9 -6.29 -3.65 14.43
C ASN A 9 -7.74 -3.77 13.95
N ASN A 10 -8.62 -2.87 14.41
CA ASN A 10 -10.03 -2.86 14.00
C ASN A 10 -10.17 -2.54 12.50
N ASP A 11 -9.38 -1.60 11.98
CA ASP A 11 -9.39 -1.25 10.55
C ASP A 11 -8.86 -2.42 9.68
N ALA A 12 -7.79 -3.08 10.11
CA ALA A 12 -7.27 -4.27 9.43
C ALA A 12 -8.26 -5.46 9.45
N GLU A 13 -8.94 -5.66 10.58
CA GLU A 13 -10.00 -6.67 10.71
C GLU A 13 -11.21 -6.32 9.84
N LYS A 14 -11.65 -5.05 9.85
CA LYS A 14 -12.74 -4.57 9.00
C LYS A 14 -12.42 -4.80 7.53
N LEU A 15 -11.22 -4.45 7.08
CA LEU A 15 -10.78 -4.63 5.70
C LEU A 15 -10.86 -6.10 5.28
N TYR A 16 -10.27 -7.00 6.07
CA TYR A 16 -10.34 -8.43 5.80
C TYR A 16 -11.79 -8.95 5.76
N ASN A 17 -12.62 -8.56 6.73
CA ASN A 17 -14.01 -9.05 6.82
C ASN A 17 -14.85 -8.57 5.62
N GLN A 18 -14.67 -7.33 5.15
CA GLN A 18 -15.34 -6.81 3.97
C GLN A 18 -14.94 -7.57 2.70
N TRP A 19 -13.66 -7.91 2.57
CA TRP A 19 -13.17 -8.69 1.43
C TRP A 19 -13.52 -10.16 1.48
N ALA A 20 -13.48 -10.81 2.66
CA ALA A 20 -13.48 -12.27 2.79
C ALA A 20 -14.73 -12.87 3.41
N GLU A 21 -15.54 -12.09 4.16
CA GLU A 21 -16.68 -12.61 4.91
C GLU A 21 -18.02 -12.04 4.43
N ASN A 22 -18.22 -10.73 4.56
CA ASN A 22 -19.45 -10.06 4.16
C ASN A 22 -19.21 -8.58 3.83
N TYR A 23 -19.46 -8.21 2.58
CA TYR A 23 -19.42 -6.81 2.17
C TYR A 23 -20.73 -6.12 2.49
N HIS A 24 -20.67 -5.12 3.37
CA HIS A 24 -21.81 -4.30 3.73
C HIS A 24 -21.40 -2.86 4.02
N THR A 25 -22.21 -1.95 3.53
CA THR A 25 -22.17 -0.51 3.87
C THR A 25 -23.43 -0.16 4.68
N THR A 26 -23.58 1.09 5.08
CA THR A 26 -24.83 1.57 5.71
C THR A 26 -26.05 1.41 4.78
N GLU A 27 -25.84 1.43 3.47
CA GLU A 27 -26.90 1.38 2.46
C GLU A 27 -27.15 -0.03 1.93
N VAL A 28 -26.12 -0.88 1.89
CA VAL A 28 -26.17 -2.19 1.23
C VAL A 28 -25.55 -3.28 2.11
N ASN A 29 -26.33 -4.29 2.43
CA ASN A 29 -25.82 -5.57 2.96
C ASN A 29 -25.97 -6.64 1.88
N THR A 30 -24.85 -7.07 1.31
CA THR A 30 -24.85 -7.99 0.16
C THR A 30 -25.06 -9.45 0.58
N GLY A 31 -24.75 -9.80 1.82
CA GLY A 31 -24.75 -11.18 2.32
C GLY A 31 -23.60 -12.04 1.79
N VAL A 32 -22.70 -11.46 0.97
CA VAL A 32 -21.53 -12.12 0.37
C VAL A 32 -20.29 -11.24 0.48
N PRO A 33 -19.07 -11.81 0.48
CA PRO A 33 -17.84 -11.02 0.52
C PRO A 33 -17.61 -10.24 -0.77
N PHE A 34 -16.88 -9.11 -0.68
CA PHE A 34 -16.49 -8.33 -1.87
C PHE A 34 -15.67 -9.17 -2.86
N ALA A 35 -14.87 -10.10 -2.37
CA ALA A 35 -14.14 -11.06 -3.19
C ALA A 35 -15.05 -11.80 -4.19
N GLU A 36 -16.22 -12.27 -3.74
CA GLU A 36 -17.18 -12.95 -4.63
C GLU A 36 -17.85 -11.99 -5.60
N LEU A 37 -18.21 -10.78 -5.15
CA LEU A 37 -18.78 -9.76 -6.03
C LEU A 37 -17.80 -9.38 -7.16
N PHE A 38 -16.53 -9.19 -6.82
CA PHE A 38 -15.50 -8.84 -7.78
C PHE A 38 -15.22 -9.98 -8.77
N LYS A 39 -15.06 -11.22 -8.27
CA LYS A 39 -14.88 -12.42 -9.13
C LYS A 39 -16.04 -12.65 -10.10
N GLN A 40 -17.27 -12.35 -9.66
CA GLN A 40 -18.48 -12.50 -10.47
C GLN A 40 -18.79 -11.26 -11.30
N HIS A 41 -17.92 -10.22 -11.24
CA HIS A 41 -18.15 -8.89 -11.84
C HIS A 41 -19.58 -8.41 -11.61
N ASP A 42 -20.10 -8.63 -10.39
CA ASP A 42 -21.42 -8.19 -9.96
C ASP A 42 -21.43 -6.65 -9.83
N SER A 43 -22.45 -6.02 -10.36
CA SER A 43 -22.57 -4.54 -10.37
C SER A 43 -22.45 -3.89 -9.00
N ARG A 44 -22.69 -4.62 -7.91
CA ARG A 44 -22.51 -4.15 -6.54
C ARG A 44 -21.03 -3.99 -6.15
N SER A 45 -20.11 -4.60 -6.91
CA SER A 45 -18.66 -4.35 -6.76
C SER A 45 -18.18 -3.08 -7.49
N GLY A 46 -19.03 -2.48 -8.33
CA GLY A 46 -18.65 -1.38 -9.21
C GLY A 46 -18.17 -1.84 -10.60
N TYR A 47 -18.04 -3.14 -10.84
CA TYR A 47 -17.54 -3.71 -12.10
C TYR A 47 -18.61 -4.56 -12.75
N ASN A 48 -18.85 -4.36 -14.08
CA ASN A 48 -19.95 -4.99 -14.80
C ASN A 48 -19.52 -6.12 -15.74
N ASP A 49 -18.23 -6.32 -15.91
CA ASP A 49 -17.66 -7.42 -16.72
C ASP A 49 -16.24 -7.76 -16.26
N VAL A 50 -15.78 -8.94 -16.67
CA VAL A 50 -14.46 -9.46 -16.26
C VAL A 50 -13.29 -8.63 -16.79
N LYS A 51 -13.47 -7.96 -17.93
CA LYS A 51 -12.43 -7.09 -18.50
C LYS A 51 -12.22 -5.85 -17.63
N ALA A 52 -13.30 -5.24 -17.13
CA ALA A 52 -13.23 -4.13 -16.20
C ALA A 52 -12.49 -4.54 -14.90
N CYS A 53 -12.77 -5.73 -14.36
CA CYS A 53 -12.02 -6.25 -13.21
C CYS A 53 -10.53 -6.42 -13.50
N ALA A 54 -10.17 -6.96 -14.66
CA ALA A 54 -8.77 -7.16 -15.04
C ALA A 54 -8.05 -5.83 -15.31
N GLN A 55 -8.74 -4.85 -15.88
CA GLN A 55 -8.22 -3.49 -16.08
C GLN A 55 -7.93 -2.81 -14.75
N GLU A 56 -8.85 -2.88 -13.77
CA GLU A 56 -8.63 -2.31 -12.43
C GLU A 56 -7.34 -2.84 -11.80
N ILE A 57 -7.08 -4.16 -11.90
CA ILE A 57 -5.85 -4.75 -11.37
C ILE A 57 -4.62 -4.09 -12.01
N VAL A 58 -4.61 -3.91 -13.34
CA VAL A 58 -3.47 -3.30 -14.05
C VAL A 58 -3.33 -1.82 -13.72
N GLU A 59 -4.44 -1.09 -13.64
CA GLU A 59 -4.44 0.34 -13.31
C GLU A 59 -3.89 0.58 -11.90
N LYS A 60 -4.30 -0.21 -10.91
CA LYS A 60 -3.77 -0.09 -9.55
C LYS A 60 -2.29 -0.45 -9.45
N MET A 61 -1.80 -1.41 -10.23
CA MET A 61 -0.36 -1.64 -10.36
C MET A 61 0.38 -0.41 -10.93
N ALA A 62 -0.20 0.27 -11.92
CA ALA A 62 0.40 1.46 -12.51
C ALA A 62 0.35 2.66 -11.56
N GLU A 63 -0.75 2.84 -10.83
CA GLU A 63 -0.92 3.90 -9.84
C GLU A 63 0.17 3.82 -8.77
N ILE A 64 0.40 2.66 -8.14
CA ILE A 64 1.43 2.53 -7.11
C ILE A 64 2.85 2.66 -7.68
N ALA A 65 3.12 2.19 -8.90
CA ALA A 65 4.41 2.42 -9.54
C ALA A 65 4.69 3.92 -9.73
N ASN A 66 3.66 4.68 -10.15
CA ASN A 66 3.74 6.13 -10.26
C ASN A 66 3.91 6.79 -8.89
N GLU A 67 3.13 6.40 -7.90
CA GLU A 67 3.17 6.98 -6.57
C GLU A 67 4.54 6.82 -5.91
N VAL A 68 5.13 5.62 -5.97
CA VAL A 68 6.49 5.39 -5.46
C VAL A 68 7.50 6.28 -6.18
N GLY A 69 7.45 6.34 -7.51
CA GLY A 69 8.40 7.10 -8.30
C GLY A 69 8.24 8.62 -8.17
N SER A 70 7.01 9.13 -8.22
CA SER A 70 6.74 10.57 -8.30
C SER A 70 6.47 11.22 -6.94
N ALA A 71 5.72 10.56 -6.05
CA ALA A 71 5.33 11.13 -4.76
C ALA A 71 6.25 10.66 -3.63
N LYS A 72 6.38 9.35 -3.39
CA LYS A 72 7.11 8.82 -2.22
C LYS A 72 8.63 9.07 -2.29
N ILE A 73 9.24 8.98 -3.48
CA ILE A 73 10.66 9.29 -3.71
C ILE A 73 10.82 10.65 -4.40
N GLY A 74 10.01 10.95 -5.41
CA GLY A 74 10.18 12.09 -6.31
C GLY A 74 9.92 13.44 -5.65
N ASP A 75 8.86 13.58 -4.86
CA ASP A 75 8.56 14.84 -4.16
C ASP A 75 9.64 15.22 -3.13
N PRO A 76 10.11 14.31 -2.24
CA PRO A 76 11.27 14.59 -1.40
C PRO A 76 12.52 14.93 -2.19
N TYR A 77 12.82 14.21 -3.28
CA TYR A 77 13.97 14.48 -4.16
C TYR A 77 13.89 15.90 -4.78
N ALA A 78 12.75 16.26 -5.36
CA ALA A 78 12.55 17.57 -5.98
C ALA A 78 12.70 18.72 -4.97
N LYS A 79 12.15 18.56 -3.76
CA LYS A 79 12.36 19.50 -2.66
C LYS A 79 13.82 19.62 -2.27
N TRP A 80 14.53 18.48 -2.16
CA TRP A 80 15.95 18.46 -1.80
C TRP A 80 16.81 19.20 -2.82
N VAL A 81 16.69 18.89 -4.10
CA VAL A 81 17.52 19.50 -5.17
C VAL A 81 17.18 20.97 -5.39
N SER A 82 15.97 21.42 -5.04
CA SER A 82 15.58 22.84 -5.05
C SER A 82 16.03 23.62 -3.82
N GLY A 83 16.75 22.99 -2.88
CA GLY A 83 17.25 23.62 -1.65
C GLY A 83 16.24 23.69 -0.50
N LYS A 84 15.06 23.12 -0.65
CA LYS A 84 14.02 23.01 0.40
C LYS A 84 14.27 21.80 1.31
N THR A 85 15.47 21.70 1.85
CA THR A 85 15.94 20.49 2.55
C THR A 85 15.10 20.12 3.77
N THR A 86 14.58 21.11 4.52
CA THR A 86 13.69 20.84 5.66
C THR A 86 12.36 20.24 5.19
N GLU A 87 11.76 20.80 4.13
CA GLU A 87 10.51 20.23 3.57
C GLU A 87 10.73 18.82 3.03
N ALA A 88 11.87 18.58 2.36
CA ALA A 88 12.23 17.25 1.87
C ALA A 88 12.34 16.21 2.98
N LEU A 89 12.91 16.58 4.13
CA LEU A 89 13.07 15.70 5.29
C LEU A 89 11.75 15.23 5.92
N TYR A 90 10.66 15.96 5.73
CA TYR A 90 9.35 15.62 6.29
C TYR A 90 8.35 15.16 5.23
N ALA A 91 8.77 15.03 3.97
CA ALA A 91 7.90 14.67 2.87
C ALA A 91 7.77 13.15 2.66
N PHE A 92 8.67 12.33 3.20
CA PHE A 92 8.66 10.87 3.01
C PHE A 92 8.21 10.12 4.28
N GLU A 93 7.59 8.98 4.07
CA GLU A 93 7.03 8.09 5.09
C GLU A 93 8.10 7.30 5.86
N SER A 94 7.69 6.61 6.93
CA SER A 94 8.54 5.75 7.77
C SER A 94 9.81 6.45 8.26
N TRP A 95 9.62 7.73 8.61
CA TRP A 95 10.67 8.66 8.99
C TRP A 95 11.34 8.32 10.32
N TYR A 96 10.59 7.74 11.28
CA TYR A 96 11.08 7.45 12.65
C TYR A 96 11.78 6.10 12.73
N SER A 97 11.31 5.12 11.99
CA SER A 97 11.85 3.76 11.91
C SER A 97 13.04 3.65 10.96
N TRP A 98 13.17 4.60 10.02
CA TRP A 98 14.11 4.58 8.89
C TRP A 98 13.85 3.46 7.90
N HIS A 99 12.60 3.03 7.76
CA HIS A 99 12.20 1.86 6.96
C HIS A 99 11.65 2.22 5.56
N SER A 100 11.65 3.51 5.17
CA SER A 100 11.05 4.00 3.92
C SER A 100 11.47 3.19 2.68
N ARG A 101 12.76 2.88 2.57
CA ARG A 101 13.32 2.14 1.42
C ARG A 101 12.70 0.74 1.30
N GLU A 102 12.59 0.02 2.40
CA GLU A 102 11.99 -1.30 2.47
C GLU A 102 10.49 -1.26 2.20
N ASP A 103 9.80 -0.23 2.67
CA ASP A 103 8.37 -0.01 2.43
C ASP A 103 8.11 0.25 0.94
N TYR A 104 8.87 1.14 0.31
CA TYR A 104 8.74 1.42 -1.12
C TYR A 104 9.09 0.21 -2.00
N ALA A 105 10.07 -0.61 -1.59
CA ALA A 105 10.34 -1.89 -2.26
C ALA A 105 9.16 -2.87 -2.11
N ASN A 106 8.48 -2.89 -0.96
CA ASN A 106 7.27 -3.68 -0.75
C ASN A 106 6.09 -3.17 -1.59
N ASN A 107 5.99 -1.87 -1.88
CA ASN A 107 5.00 -1.36 -2.83
C ASN A 107 5.23 -1.95 -4.24
N ILE A 108 6.47 -2.00 -4.72
CA ILE A 108 6.79 -2.68 -6.00
C ILE A 108 6.56 -4.20 -5.89
N ARG A 109 6.81 -4.81 -4.72
CA ARG A 109 6.48 -6.22 -4.45
C ARG A 109 4.98 -6.49 -4.57
N SER A 110 4.11 -5.53 -4.22
CA SER A 110 2.67 -5.67 -4.43
C SER A 110 2.31 -5.83 -5.91
N ILE A 111 3.00 -5.09 -6.81
CA ILE A 111 2.88 -5.24 -8.27
C ILE A 111 3.33 -6.63 -8.70
N ALA A 112 4.48 -7.10 -8.19
CA ALA A 112 4.98 -8.45 -8.48
C ALA A 112 3.97 -9.53 -8.09
N ASN A 113 3.40 -9.44 -6.88
CA ASN A 113 2.38 -10.38 -6.40
C ASN A 113 1.14 -10.38 -7.30
N ALA A 114 0.65 -9.22 -7.71
CA ALA A 114 -0.48 -9.10 -8.62
C ALA A 114 -0.17 -9.68 -10.01
N TYR A 115 0.99 -9.35 -10.59
CA TYR A 115 1.40 -9.82 -11.91
C TYR A 115 1.66 -11.33 -11.96
N TYR A 116 2.39 -11.87 -10.97
CA TYR A 116 2.69 -13.30 -10.87
C TYR A 116 1.55 -14.12 -10.26
N GLY A 117 0.50 -13.46 -9.76
CA GLY A 117 -0.72 -14.08 -9.22
C GLY A 117 -0.48 -14.89 -7.94
N LYS A 118 0.50 -14.53 -7.11
CA LYS A 118 0.91 -15.28 -5.93
C LYS A 118 1.70 -14.40 -4.97
N LEU A 119 1.55 -14.64 -3.67
CA LEU A 119 2.43 -14.02 -2.67
C LEU A 119 3.88 -14.48 -2.89
N ASP A 120 4.82 -13.55 -2.72
CA ASP A 120 6.25 -13.74 -3.05
C ASP A 120 6.46 -14.20 -4.50
N GLY A 121 5.58 -13.71 -5.39
CA GLY A 121 5.60 -14.02 -6.82
C GLY A 121 6.89 -13.54 -7.49
N SER A 122 7.39 -14.35 -8.43
CA SER A 122 8.59 -14.04 -9.21
C SER A 122 8.58 -14.78 -10.55
N ALA A 123 9.56 -14.51 -11.40
CA ALA A 123 9.71 -15.18 -12.67
C ALA A 123 9.81 -16.73 -12.58
N THR A 124 10.25 -17.24 -11.42
CA THR A 124 10.36 -18.68 -11.14
C THR A 124 9.29 -19.19 -10.17
N ASN A 125 8.43 -18.32 -9.66
CA ASN A 125 7.37 -18.64 -8.70
C ASN A 125 6.09 -17.88 -9.06
N MET A 126 5.36 -18.32 -10.09
CA MET A 126 4.11 -17.73 -10.55
C MET A 126 2.98 -18.75 -10.59
N ALA A 127 1.76 -18.25 -10.49
CA ALA A 127 0.56 -19.08 -10.61
C ALA A 127 0.25 -19.41 -12.09
N GLU A 128 -0.32 -20.58 -12.35
CA GLU A 128 -0.77 -20.97 -13.71
C GLU A 128 -1.83 -20.01 -14.27
N ASN A 129 -2.67 -19.44 -13.40
CA ASN A 129 -3.72 -18.49 -13.76
C ASN A 129 -3.30 -17.05 -13.45
N SER A 130 -2.05 -16.67 -13.74
CA SER A 130 -1.54 -15.30 -13.58
C SER A 130 -1.46 -14.56 -14.91
N MET A 131 -1.35 -13.23 -14.86
CA MET A 131 -1.04 -12.41 -16.04
C MET A 131 0.31 -12.80 -16.63
N ALA A 132 1.32 -13.04 -15.77
CA ALA A 132 2.64 -13.49 -16.17
C ALA A 132 2.62 -14.80 -16.96
N LYS A 133 1.76 -15.73 -16.57
CA LYS A 133 1.61 -17.02 -17.27
C LYS A 133 0.82 -16.88 -18.57
N ALA A 134 -0.25 -16.11 -18.57
CA ALA A 134 -1.09 -15.87 -19.75
C ALA A 134 -0.32 -15.15 -20.87
N LEU A 135 0.66 -14.33 -20.53
CA LEU A 135 1.47 -13.54 -21.47
C LEU A 135 2.88 -14.11 -21.68
N GLU A 136 3.18 -15.29 -21.11
CA GLU A 136 4.52 -15.87 -21.06
C GLU A 136 5.21 -15.89 -22.43
N GLY A 137 6.43 -15.36 -22.48
CA GLY A 137 7.26 -15.32 -23.67
C GLY A 137 6.99 -14.16 -24.63
N THR A 138 5.93 -13.37 -24.43
CA THR A 138 5.69 -12.15 -25.21
C THR A 138 6.71 -11.05 -24.86
N THR A 139 6.82 -10.02 -25.69
CA THR A 139 7.70 -8.87 -25.42
C THR A 139 7.27 -8.15 -24.17
N ILE A 140 5.96 -7.91 -24.00
CA ILE A 140 5.45 -7.19 -22.81
C ILE A 140 5.71 -7.98 -21.53
N ASP A 141 5.55 -9.31 -21.52
CA ASP A 141 5.87 -10.14 -20.35
C ASP A 141 7.35 -9.99 -19.96
N LYS A 142 8.27 -10.06 -20.92
CA LYS A 142 9.71 -9.88 -20.64
C LYS A 142 10.01 -8.49 -20.08
N THR A 143 9.38 -7.46 -20.65
CA THR A 143 9.54 -6.07 -20.21
C THR A 143 9.06 -5.89 -18.79
N ILE A 144 7.83 -6.32 -18.45
CA ILE A 144 7.26 -6.18 -17.12
C ILE A 144 8.10 -6.92 -16.06
N ARG A 145 8.51 -8.18 -16.33
CA ARG A 145 9.38 -8.95 -15.42
C ARG A 145 10.68 -8.23 -15.12
N GLN A 146 11.32 -7.69 -16.15
CA GLN A 146 12.57 -6.96 -16.00
C GLN A 146 12.35 -5.68 -15.19
N GLN A 147 11.34 -4.89 -15.54
CA GLN A 147 11.10 -3.60 -14.89
C GLN A 147 10.63 -3.72 -13.43
N ILE A 148 9.85 -4.75 -13.07
CA ILE A 148 9.55 -5.05 -11.65
C ILE A 148 10.87 -5.28 -10.90
N THR A 149 11.76 -6.10 -11.45
CA THR A 149 13.06 -6.39 -10.83
C THR A 149 13.94 -5.14 -10.74
N ASP A 150 13.99 -4.36 -11.81
CA ASP A 150 14.79 -3.13 -11.86
C ASP A 150 14.30 -2.08 -10.86
N ALA A 151 12.99 -1.87 -10.76
CA ALA A 151 12.40 -0.91 -9.83
C ALA A 151 12.65 -1.32 -8.36
N GLU A 152 12.41 -2.58 -8.02
CA GLU A 152 12.67 -3.10 -6.67
C GLU A 152 14.16 -2.96 -6.30
N ASN A 153 15.06 -3.38 -7.19
CA ASN A 153 16.50 -3.28 -6.95
C ASN A 153 16.97 -1.82 -6.87
N ALA A 154 16.51 -0.94 -7.75
CA ALA A 154 16.90 0.47 -7.73
C ALA A 154 16.50 1.16 -6.42
N ILE A 155 15.34 0.82 -5.85
CA ILE A 155 14.90 1.31 -4.54
C ILE A 155 15.83 0.77 -3.44
N LEU A 156 16.10 -0.54 -3.45
CA LEU A 156 16.95 -1.19 -2.45
C LEU A 156 18.42 -0.78 -2.55
N ASP A 157 18.88 -0.30 -3.70
CA ASP A 157 20.23 0.25 -3.90
C ASP A 157 20.40 1.65 -3.26
N ILE A 158 19.30 2.35 -2.94
CA ILE A 158 19.41 3.59 -2.17
C ILE A 158 20.02 3.28 -0.82
N THR A 159 21.11 3.97 -0.46
CA THR A 159 21.77 3.74 0.83
C THR A 159 20.82 4.05 2.00
N SER A 160 20.71 3.12 2.94
CA SER A 160 19.91 3.32 4.15
C SER A 160 20.63 4.22 5.16
N PRO A 161 19.92 5.09 5.90
CA PRO A 161 18.50 5.39 5.77
C PRO A 161 18.23 6.36 4.61
N PHE A 162 17.08 6.23 3.93
CA PHE A 162 16.68 7.09 2.82
C PHE A 162 16.77 8.58 3.15
N ARG A 163 16.40 8.98 4.36
CA ARG A 163 16.45 10.36 4.84
C ARG A 163 17.82 11.06 4.66
N ASN A 164 18.90 10.31 4.64
CA ASN A 164 20.25 10.82 4.47
C ASN A 164 20.70 10.84 2.99
N HIS A 165 19.91 10.24 2.10
CA HIS A 165 20.23 9.98 0.70
C HIS A 165 19.14 10.45 -0.27
N ILE A 166 18.25 11.36 0.16
CA ILE A 166 17.11 11.87 -0.64
C ILE A 166 17.54 12.39 -2.00
N GLY A 167 18.62 13.18 -2.07
CA GLY A 167 19.14 13.75 -3.30
C GLY A 167 20.22 12.91 -3.99
N SER A 168 20.28 11.61 -3.74
CA SER A 168 21.31 10.74 -4.32
C SER A 168 20.99 10.34 -5.76
N VAL A 169 22.01 9.88 -6.47
CA VAL A 169 21.86 9.32 -7.83
C VAL A 169 21.03 8.02 -7.80
N GLU A 170 21.13 7.26 -6.73
CA GLU A 170 20.35 6.06 -6.52
C GLU A 170 18.85 6.37 -6.38
N ALA A 171 18.48 7.44 -5.65
CA ALA A 171 17.09 7.91 -5.58
C ALA A 171 16.55 8.32 -6.96
N GLN A 172 17.36 9.03 -7.76
CA GLN A 172 16.97 9.37 -9.13
C GLN A 172 16.77 8.13 -10.00
N LYS A 173 17.66 7.13 -9.92
CA LYS A 173 17.50 5.87 -10.66
C LYS A 173 16.25 5.10 -10.25
N ALA A 174 15.90 5.11 -8.96
CA ALA A 174 14.68 4.48 -8.47
C ALA A 174 13.43 5.16 -9.06
N MET A 175 13.41 6.50 -9.11
CA MET A 175 12.33 7.24 -9.76
C MET A 175 12.20 6.88 -11.25
N GLU A 176 13.33 6.84 -11.98
CA GLU A 176 13.37 6.49 -13.42
C GLU A 176 12.89 5.05 -13.66
N ALA A 177 13.27 4.10 -12.80
CA ALA A 177 12.83 2.71 -12.90
C ALA A 177 11.33 2.54 -12.62
N CYS A 178 10.80 3.24 -11.61
CA CYS A 178 9.36 3.25 -11.32
C CYS A 178 8.55 3.87 -12.46
N ALA A 179 9.02 4.98 -13.04
CA ALA A 179 8.38 5.62 -14.19
C ALA A 179 8.37 4.70 -15.43
N ALA A 180 9.46 3.98 -15.69
CA ALA A 180 9.53 3.01 -16.78
C ALA A 180 8.54 1.84 -16.57
N LEU A 181 8.44 1.32 -15.34
CA LEU A 181 7.48 0.28 -14.98
C LEU A 181 6.04 0.78 -15.17
N GLN A 182 5.72 1.94 -14.64
CA GLN A 182 4.39 2.55 -14.76
C GLN A 182 3.97 2.70 -16.23
N ALA A 183 4.83 3.24 -17.09
CA ALA A 183 4.55 3.43 -18.51
C ALA A 183 4.30 2.10 -19.26
N SER A 184 4.93 1.01 -18.83
CA SER A 184 4.71 -0.32 -19.41
C SER A 184 3.49 -1.04 -18.85
N LEU A 185 2.99 -0.65 -17.68
CA LEU A 185 1.76 -1.19 -17.09
C LEU A 185 0.53 -0.56 -17.75
N SER A 186 0.43 0.76 -17.69
CA SER A 186 -0.68 1.52 -18.27
C SER A 186 -0.22 2.94 -18.57
N GLU A 187 -0.68 3.55 -19.65
CA GLU A 187 -0.53 4.99 -19.85
C GLU A 187 -1.44 5.69 -18.84
N VAL A 188 -0.85 6.46 -17.93
CA VAL A 188 -1.63 7.41 -17.12
C VAL A 188 -2.07 8.52 -18.05
N LYS A 189 -3.35 8.54 -18.37
CA LYS A 189 -3.95 9.69 -19.06
C LYS A 189 -4.07 10.82 -18.04
N ASN A 190 -3.21 11.82 -18.14
CA ASN A 190 -3.56 13.12 -17.59
C ASN A 190 -4.74 13.66 -18.43
N ASP A 191 -5.76 14.20 -17.78
CA ASP A 191 -6.98 14.67 -18.44
C ASP A 191 -6.77 15.74 -19.52
N ASP A 192 -5.53 16.25 -19.68
CA ASP A 192 -5.15 17.32 -20.60
C ASP A 192 -4.26 16.87 -21.78
N ASP A 193 -3.89 15.60 -21.91
CA ASP A 193 -2.97 15.14 -22.96
C ASP A 193 -3.73 14.54 -24.16
N GLU A 194 -3.84 15.31 -25.27
CA GLU A 194 -4.10 14.78 -26.60
C GLU A 194 -2.85 13.99 -27.07
N VAL A 195 -2.94 12.65 -27.02
CA VAL A 195 -1.87 11.78 -27.51
C VAL A 195 -1.83 11.79 -29.03
N GLU A 196 -0.76 12.36 -29.61
CA GLU A 196 -0.44 12.11 -31.02
C GLU A 196 -0.24 10.60 -31.26
N ALA A 197 -1.00 10.05 -32.24
CA ALA A 197 -0.97 8.65 -32.60
C ALA A 197 0.34 8.26 -33.31
N GLY A 198 1.42 8.14 -32.55
CA GLY A 198 2.58 7.32 -32.93
C GLY A 198 2.33 5.90 -32.45
N ALA A 199 2.80 4.87 -33.16
CA ALA A 199 2.58 3.47 -32.79
C ALA A 199 3.00 3.24 -31.33
N ALA A 200 2.03 3.30 -30.42
CA ALA A 200 2.23 3.13 -29.00
C ALA A 200 2.82 1.73 -28.75
N ALA A 201 3.87 1.64 -27.96
CA ALA A 201 4.34 0.37 -27.44
C ALA A 201 3.17 -0.28 -26.72
N VAL A 202 2.86 -1.55 -27.04
CA VAL A 202 1.77 -2.29 -26.38
C VAL A 202 2.11 -2.40 -24.91
N ASN A 203 1.34 -1.73 -24.03
CA ASN A 203 1.47 -1.83 -22.58
C ASN A 203 0.72 -3.06 -22.05
N LEU A 204 0.87 -3.34 -20.75
CA LEU A 204 0.22 -4.50 -20.13
C LEU A 204 -1.31 -4.42 -20.21
N ARG A 205 -1.88 -3.22 -20.01
CA ARG A 205 -3.33 -3.00 -20.11
C ARG A 205 -3.87 -3.44 -21.48
N ASP A 206 -3.20 -3.04 -22.56
CA ASP A 206 -3.59 -3.43 -23.91
C ASP A 206 -3.42 -4.92 -24.16
N ALA A 207 -2.33 -5.52 -23.66
CA ALA A 207 -2.10 -6.96 -23.79
C ALA A 207 -3.17 -7.77 -23.05
N VAL A 208 -3.53 -7.38 -21.83
CA VAL A 208 -4.59 -8.00 -21.03
C VAL A 208 -5.94 -7.84 -21.71
N ASN A 209 -6.24 -6.68 -22.30
CA ASN A 209 -7.48 -6.41 -23.03
C ASN A 209 -7.71 -7.35 -24.23
N ASN A 210 -6.65 -7.96 -24.77
CA ASN A 210 -6.71 -8.88 -25.89
C ASN A 210 -6.83 -10.37 -25.47
N LEU A 211 -6.80 -10.66 -24.16
CA LEU A 211 -7.01 -12.02 -23.66
C LEU A 211 -8.50 -12.42 -23.76
N SER A 212 -8.76 -13.73 -23.87
CA SER A 212 -10.13 -14.22 -23.88
C SER A 212 -10.83 -14.01 -22.53
N PRO A 213 -12.17 -13.88 -22.51
CA PRO A 213 -12.91 -13.74 -21.25
C PRO A 213 -12.66 -14.88 -20.25
N GLU A 214 -12.44 -16.10 -20.75
CA GLU A 214 -12.12 -17.26 -19.90
C GLU A 214 -10.76 -17.09 -19.20
N VAL A 215 -9.73 -16.64 -19.92
CA VAL A 215 -8.40 -16.38 -19.36
C VAL A 215 -8.45 -15.24 -18.36
N LEU A 216 -9.17 -14.16 -18.68
CA LEU A 216 -9.38 -13.03 -17.75
C LEU A 216 -10.08 -13.49 -16.46
N GLN A 217 -11.11 -14.33 -16.58
CA GLN A 217 -11.83 -14.88 -15.42
C GLN A 217 -10.91 -15.69 -14.51
N ASN A 218 -10.06 -16.51 -15.10
CA ASN A 218 -9.08 -17.31 -14.36
C ASN A 218 -8.05 -16.41 -13.65
N ILE A 219 -7.59 -15.34 -14.31
CA ILE A 219 -6.68 -14.34 -13.70
C ILE A 219 -7.36 -13.64 -12.53
N VAL A 220 -8.58 -13.13 -12.70
CA VAL A 220 -9.33 -12.41 -11.65
C VAL A 220 -9.58 -13.33 -10.46
N ASN A 221 -10.03 -14.55 -10.68
CA ASN A 221 -10.26 -15.53 -9.61
C ASN A 221 -8.97 -15.81 -8.83
N ASN A 222 -7.88 -16.10 -9.56
CA ASN A 222 -6.58 -16.39 -8.94
C ASN A 222 -6.04 -15.19 -8.16
N TYR A 223 -6.15 -13.99 -8.71
CA TYR A 223 -5.71 -12.76 -8.05
C TYR A 223 -6.42 -12.55 -6.71
N VAL A 224 -7.74 -12.66 -6.69
CA VAL A 224 -8.52 -12.53 -5.46
C VAL A 224 -8.17 -13.61 -4.44
N ASP A 225 -8.14 -14.88 -4.87
CA ASP A 225 -8.01 -16.01 -3.97
C ASP A 225 -6.57 -16.23 -3.46
N ASN A 226 -5.55 -15.87 -4.25
CA ASN A 226 -4.15 -16.16 -3.96
C ASN A 226 -3.29 -14.92 -3.69
N VAL A 227 -3.81 -13.71 -3.90
CA VAL A 227 -3.09 -12.46 -3.61
C VAL A 227 -3.87 -11.60 -2.62
N VAL A 228 -5.04 -11.09 -2.99
CA VAL A 228 -5.75 -10.08 -2.19
C VAL A 228 -6.20 -10.62 -0.83
N VAL A 229 -7.02 -11.67 -0.84
CA VAL A 229 -7.57 -12.23 0.41
C VAL A 229 -6.47 -12.76 1.34
N PRO A 230 -5.45 -13.49 0.87
CA PRO A 230 -4.32 -13.89 1.72
C PRO A 230 -3.52 -12.71 2.29
N THR A 231 -3.29 -11.64 1.51
CA THR A 231 -2.59 -10.44 2.01
C THR A 231 -3.38 -9.77 3.12
N TYR A 232 -4.67 -9.54 2.95
CA TYR A 232 -5.50 -8.91 3.99
C TYR A 232 -5.72 -9.82 5.21
N ARG A 233 -5.72 -11.15 5.03
CA ARG A 233 -5.68 -12.09 6.17
C ARG A 233 -4.40 -11.90 6.97
N ASN A 234 -3.27 -11.84 6.29
CA ASN A 234 -1.96 -11.63 6.91
C ASN A 234 -1.91 -10.26 7.63
N LEU A 235 -2.43 -9.20 6.99
CA LEU A 235 -2.56 -7.88 7.61
C LEU A 235 -3.35 -7.93 8.92
N LYS A 236 -4.52 -8.56 8.92
CA LYS A 236 -5.36 -8.76 10.12
C LYS A 236 -4.60 -9.50 11.21
N GLU A 237 -3.98 -10.64 10.88
CA GLU A 237 -3.25 -11.47 11.84
C GLU A 237 -2.05 -10.73 12.44
N LYS A 238 -1.26 -10.03 11.62
CA LYS A 238 -0.07 -9.31 12.09
C LYS A 238 -0.41 -8.07 12.91
N ASN A 239 -1.52 -7.39 12.61
CA ASN A 239 -2.00 -6.30 13.46
C ASN A 239 -2.54 -6.80 14.81
N ALA A 240 -3.14 -7.98 14.88
CA ALA A 240 -3.50 -8.61 16.15
C ALA A 240 -2.25 -8.97 17.00
N GLU A 241 -1.17 -9.45 16.37
CA GLU A 241 0.12 -9.69 17.04
C GLU A 241 0.74 -8.36 17.53
N LEU A 242 0.71 -7.30 16.73
CA LEU A 242 1.15 -5.95 17.12
C LEU A 242 0.36 -5.42 18.32
N LEU A 243 -0.98 -5.54 18.28
CA LEU A 243 -1.84 -5.16 19.41
C LEU A 243 -1.51 -5.94 20.68
N ALA A 244 -1.22 -7.23 20.56
CA ALA A 244 -0.81 -8.07 21.69
C ALA A 244 0.52 -7.61 22.29
N ALA A 245 1.51 -7.28 21.45
CA ALA A 245 2.80 -6.74 21.90
C ALA A 245 2.64 -5.38 22.62
N VAL A 246 1.82 -4.49 22.06
CA VAL A 246 1.49 -3.18 22.68
C VAL A 246 0.76 -3.37 24.02
N ASN A 247 -0.18 -4.29 24.12
CA ASN A 247 -0.88 -4.59 25.38
C ASN A 247 0.08 -5.13 26.45
N ALA A 248 1.00 -6.02 26.08
CA ALA A 248 2.04 -6.54 26.98
C ALA A 248 2.97 -5.43 27.46
N PHE A 249 3.41 -4.54 26.56
CA PHE A 249 4.21 -3.37 26.90
C PHE A 249 3.48 -2.43 27.87
N VAL A 250 2.21 -2.14 27.62
CA VAL A 250 1.42 -1.24 28.50
C VAL A 250 1.22 -1.85 29.89
N ALA A 251 1.07 -3.16 29.99
CA ALA A 251 0.90 -3.86 31.26
C ALA A 251 2.21 -3.90 32.08
N ASN A 252 3.36 -3.99 31.42
CA ASN A 252 4.68 -4.03 32.06
C ASN A 252 5.73 -3.31 31.18
N PRO A 253 5.81 -1.97 31.26
CA PRO A 253 6.71 -1.19 30.44
C PRO A 253 8.17 -1.56 30.67
N SER A 254 8.89 -1.91 29.58
CA SER A 254 10.32 -2.25 29.59
C SER A 254 10.97 -1.94 28.24
N ASN A 255 12.31 -1.94 28.18
CA ASN A 255 13.05 -1.76 26.93
C ASN A 255 12.82 -2.96 26.00
N GLU A 256 12.76 -4.17 26.57
CA GLU A 256 12.42 -5.40 25.84
C GLU A 256 11.01 -5.35 25.26
N GLY A 257 10.08 -4.68 25.96
CA GLY A 257 8.73 -4.41 25.49
C GLY A 257 8.71 -3.45 24.29
N PHE A 258 9.54 -2.41 24.28
CA PHE A 258 9.71 -1.55 23.09
C PHE A 258 10.31 -2.32 21.92
N ASP A 259 11.32 -3.17 22.17
CA ASP A 259 11.89 -4.05 21.15
C ASP A 259 10.83 -4.99 20.54
N ALA A 260 9.96 -5.57 21.37
CA ALA A 260 8.89 -6.43 20.93
C ALA A 260 7.87 -5.65 20.07
N CYS A 261 7.45 -4.45 20.50
CA CYS A 261 6.55 -3.59 19.73
C CYS A 261 7.16 -3.18 18.38
N SER A 262 8.45 -2.83 18.34
CA SER A 262 9.12 -2.42 17.10
C SER A 262 9.20 -3.55 16.07
N LYS A 263 9.52 -4.77 16.52
CA LYS A 263 9.55 -5.96 15.65
C LYS A 263 8.15 -6.30 15.14
N ALA A 264 7.14 -6.24 16.02
CA ALA A 264 5.75 -6.51 15.64
C ALA A 264 5.23 -5.45 14.65
N TRP A 265 5.62 -4.17 14.80
CA TRP A 265 5.26 -3.10 13.88
C TRP A 265 5.84 -3.35 12.49
N LEU A 266 7.14 -3.67 12.36
CA LEU A 266 7.77 -3.97 11.07
C LEU A 266 7.10 -5.15 10.36
N VAL A 267 6.72 -6.19 11.12
CA VAL A 267 6.03 -7.37 10.57
C VAL A 267 4.59 -7.04 10.16
N ALA A 268 3.90 -6.18 10.91
CA ALA A 268 2.52 -5.78 10.60
C ALA A 268 2.45 -4.77 9.45
N ARG A 269 3.49 -3.95 9.25
CA ARG A 269 3.59 -2.99 8.16
C ARG A 269 3.71 -3.69 6.80
N GLN A 270 4.50 -4.76 6.70
CA GLN A 270 4.79 -5.45 5.44
C GLN A 270 3.54 -5.87 4.64
N PRO A 271 2.52 -6.57 5.19
CA PRO A 271 1.33 -6.92 4.42
C PRO A 271 0.50 -5.70 4.00
N TRP A 272 0.58 -4.56 4.68
CA TRP A 272 0.01 -3.31 4.21
C TRP A 272 0.74 -2.82 2.97
N GLU A 273 2.03 -2.65 3.02
CA GLU A 273 2.87 -2.21 1.90
C GLU A 273 2.76 -3.14 0.68
N THR A 274 2.63 -4.45 0.89
CA THR A 274 2.39 -5.40 -0.20
C THR A 274 0.94 -5.47 -0.66
N SER A 275 0.05 -4.62 -0.14
CA SER A 275 -1.33 -4.44 -0.61
C SER A 275 -1.55 -3.17 -1.44
N GLU A 276 -0.55 -2.33 -1.58
CA GLU A 276 -0.65 -1.03 -2.25
C GLU A 276 -1.10 -1.11 -3.73
N ALA A 277 -0.81 -2.20 -4.44
CA ALA A 277 -1.31 -2.43 -5.80
C ALA A 277 -2.80 -2.82 -5.86
N PHE A 278 -3.55 -2.80 -4.75
CA PHE A 278 -4.98 -3.15 -4.73
C PHE A 278 -5.81 -2.39 -3.68
N LEU A 279 -5.49 -1.11 -3.49
CA LEU A 279 -6.25 -0.20 -2.62
C LEU A 279 -7.55 0.26 -3.29
N PHE A 280 -8.41 -0.67 -3.67
CA PHE A 280 -9.73 -0.42 -4.26
C PHE A 280 -10.84 -1.18 -3.51
N GLY A 281 -12.10 -1.00 -3.93
CA GLY A 281 -13.24 -1.64 -3.30
C GLY A 281 -13.39 -1.23 -1.83
N PRO A 282 -13.39 -2.17 -0.87
CA PRO A 282 -13.59 -1.88 0.55
C PRO A 282 -12.60 -0.87 1.14
N VAL A 283 -11.33 -0.85 0.71
CA VAL A 283 -10.36 0.15 1.19
C VAL A 283 -10.84 1.56 0.89
N ALA A 284 -11.19 1.82 -0.36
CA ALA A 284 -11.68 3.11 -0.82
C ALA A 284 -13.07 3.43 -0.23
N THR A 285 -14.00 2.47 -0.26
CA THR A 285 -15.38 2.65 0.23
C THR A 285 -15.43 3.08 1.69
N PHE A 286 -14.54 2.58 2.52
CA PHE A 286 -14.54 2.86 3.97
C PHE A 286 -13.44 3.84 4.41
N GLY A 287 -12.69 4.44 3.48
CA GLY A 287 -11.58 5.35 3.79
C GLY A 287 -10.54 4.70 4.70
N LEU A 288 -10.22 3.40 4.48
CA LEU A 288 -9.35 2.66 5.37
C LEU A 288 -7.88 2.98 5.16
N ASP A 289 -7.50 3.41 3.96
CA ASP A 289 -6.15 3.85 3.67
C ASP A 289 -5.75 5.04 4.57
N PRO A 290 -6.40 6.21 4.53
CA PRO A 290 -6.04 7.30 5.42
C PRO A 290 -6.25 6.99 6.92
N ASN A 291 -7.02 5.97 7.28
CA ASN A 291 -7.15 5.52 8.67
C ASN A 291 -5.89 4.78 9.15
N MET A 292 -5.29 3.99 8.27
CA MET A 292 -4.16 3.14 8.61
C MET A 292 -2.81 3.75 8.26
N ASP A 293 -2.75 4.64 7.24
CA ASP A 293 -1.49 5.06 6.65
C ASP A 293 -1.36 6.56 6.32
N SER A 294 -2.08 7.43 7.03
CA SER A 294 -1.95 8.88 6.83
C SER A 294 -0.53 9.40 7.04
N TRP A 295 -0.04 10.17 6.08
CA TRP A 295 1.18 10.95 6.16
C TRP A 295 1.00 12.32 5.47
N PRO A 296 1.56 13.44 5.97
CA PRO A 296 2.35 13.56 7.21
C PRO A 296 1.51 13.53 8.49
N LEU A 297 2.14 13.13 9.60
CA LEU A 297 1.52 13.16 10.92
C LEU A 297 1.38 14.56 11.49
N ASP A 298 0.30 14.80 12.24
CA ASP A 298 0.19 15.94 13.17
C ASP A 298 0.80 15.59 14.53
N GLN A 299 2.13 15.77 14.64
CA GLN A 299 2.87 15.46 15.87
C GLN A 299 2.41 16.29 17.07
N ASP A 300 2.07 17.57 16.87
CA ASP A 300 1.63 18.46 17.94
C ASP A 300 0.27 18.02 18.49
N ALA A 301 -0.65 17.62 17.59
CA ALA A 301 -1.93 17.05 17.99
C ALA A 301 -1.75 15.70 18.73
N ILE A 302 -0.86 14.81 18.27
CA ILE A 302 -0.55 13.55 18.98
C ILE A 302 -0.07 13.84 20.40
N VAL A 303 0.90 14.75 20.58
CA VAL A 303 1.43 15.14 21.90
C VAL A 303 0.34 15.79 22.76
N SER A 304 -0.50 16.64 22.18
CA SER A 304 -1.64 17.27 22.88
C SER A 304 -2.65 16.24 23.37
N ILE A 305 -3.01 15.25 22.53
CA ILE A 305 -3.89 14.14 22.91
C ILE A 305 -3.29 13.31 24.04
N MET A 306 -1.98 13.02 23.99
CA MET A 306 -1.30 12.28 25.06
C MET A 306 -1.34 13.03 26.39
N ASN A 307 -1.09 14.34 26.38
CA ASN A 307 -1.07 15.16 27.58
C ASN A 307 -2.48 15.38 28.19
N SER A 308 -3.47 15.58 27.33
CA SER A 308 -4.86 15.83 27.76
C SER A 308 -5.66 14.55 28.01
N GLN A 309 -5.18 13.40 27.52
CA GLN A 309 -5.88 12.12 27.49
C GLN A 309 -7.24 12.17 26.78
N LYS A 310 -7.40 13.09 25.82
CA LYS A 310 -8.63 13.24 25.04
C LYS A 310 -8.66 12.23 23.89
N TRP A 311 -8.83 10.94 24.23
CA TRP A 311 -8.79 9.82 23.26
C TRP A 311 -9.90 9.87 22.21
N SER A 312 -11.01 10.58 22.47
CA SER A 312 -12.07 10.81 21.48
C SER A 312 -11.62 11.62 20.26
N SER A 313 -10.44 12.25 20.31
CA SER A 313 -9.86 12.93 19.13
C SER A 313 -9.24 11.97 18.10
N LEU A 314 -9.13 10.67 18.40
CA LEU A 314 -8.69 9.64 17.48
C LEU A 314 -9.81 9.11 16.59
N GLU A 315 -11.05 9.53 16.82
CA GLU A 315 -12.24 9.02 16.17
C GLU A 315 -13.18 10.16 15.78
N TRP A 316 -14.14 9.86 14.93
CA TRP A 316 -15.20 10.75 14.50
C TRP A 316 -16.55 10.03 14.54
N ALA A 317 -17.64 10.80 14.52
CA ALA A 317 -19.01 10.28 14.43
C ALA A 317 -19.51 10.34 12.97
N GLU A 318 -20.54 9.55 12.69
CA GLU A 318 -21.28 9.66 11.43
C GLU A 318 -21.87 11.08 11.31
N GLY A 319 -21.59 11.74 10.17
CA GLY A 319 -22.03 13.12 9.91
C GLY A 319 -21.07 14.21 10.38
N ASP A 320 -19.92 13.87 10.98
CA ASP A 320 -18.83 14.82 11.16
C ASP A 320 -18.32 15.31 9.78
N ASP A 321 -17.80 16.53 9.74
CA ASP A 321 -17.24 17.10 8.51
C ASP A 321 -15.86 16.51 8.15
N ASP A 322 -15.44 16.70 6.88
CA ASP A 322 -14.18 16.16 6.36
C ASP A 322 -12.97 16.62 7.15
N ALA A 323 -12.97 17.88 7.64
CA ALA A 323 -11.86 18.41 8.43
C ALA A 323 -11.72 17.67 9.77
N LYS A 324 -12.83 17.27 10.39
CA LYS A 324 -12.83 16.47 11.61
C LYS A 324 -12.33 15.05 11.34
N VAL A 325 -12.75 14.44 10.23
CA VAL A 325 -12.29 13.12 9.80
C VAL A 325 -10.78 13.15 9.56
N GLU A 326 -10.29 14.06 8.73
CA GLU A 326 -8.86 14.23 8.41
C GLU A 326 -8.02 14.48 9.67
N SER A 327 -8.49 15.35 10.56
CA SER A 327 -7.81 15.63 11.83
C SER A 327 -7.64 14.38 12.70
N ALA A 328 -8.60 13.45 12.69
CA ALA A 328 -8.51 12.19 13.42
C ALA A 328 -7.61 11.18 12.68
N GLN A 329 -7.64 11.15 11.35
CA GLN A 329 -6.78 10.28 10.53
C GLN A 329 -5.30 10.62 10.70
N ASN A 330 -4.94 11.92 10.77
CA ASN A 330 -3.55 12.40 10.92
C ASN A 330 -2.91 12.10 12.29
N VAL A 331 -3.64 11.50 13.23
CA VAL A 331 -3.16 11.16 14.57
C VAL A 331 -3.32 9.67 14.92
N ARG A 332 -3.56 8.82 13.92
CA ARG A 332 -3.76 7.37 14.09
C ARG A 332 -2.99 6.56 13.05
N GLY A 333 -3.17 5.26 12.99
CA GLY A 333 -2.55 4.38 11.98
C GLY A 333 -1.11 3.97 12.29
N PHE A 334 -0.46 3.41 11.27
CA PHE A 334 0.90 2.89 11.35
C PHE A 334 1.92 3.95 11.72
N HIS A 335 1.87 5.12 11.11
CA HIS A 335 2.85 6.17 11.33
C HIS A 335 2.75 6.81 12.72
N THR A 336 1.55 6.92 13.30
CA THR A 336 1.40 7.32 14.70
C THR A 336 1.99 6.29 15.66
N LEU A 337 1.81 4.99 15.40
CA LEU A 337 2.48 3.94 16.17
C LEU A 337 3.99 3.99 15.98
N GLU A 338 4.46 4.21 14.76
CA GLU A 338 5.87 4.40 14.44
C GLU A 338 6.48 5.53 15.28
N PHE A 339 5.85 6.72 15.28
CA PHE A 339 6.28 7.85 16.10
C PHE A 339 6.38 7.50 17.60
N LEU A 340 5.45 6.70 18.11
CA LEU A 340 5.40 6.31 19.52
C LEU A 340 6.38 5.18 19.89
N ILE A 341 6.77 4.34 18.92
CA ILE A 341 7.62 3.16 19.13
C ILE A 341 9.08 3.45 18.79
N PHE A 342 9.34 4.21 17.71
CA PHE A 342 10.68 4.42 17.19
C PHE A 342 11.23 5.84 17.47
N LYS A 343 12.54 5.93 17.51
CA LYS A 343 13.32 7.16 17.45
C LYS A 343 14.66 6.89 16.78
N ASP A 344 14.99 7.68 15.75
CA ASP A 344 16.26 7.60 15.03
C ASP A 344 16.58 6.17 14.53
N GLY A 345 15.61 5.49 13.95
CA GLY A 345 15.73 4.15 13.40
C GLY A 345 15.81 3.02 14.44
N LYS A 346 15.57 3.32 15.70
CA LYS A 346 15.67 2.36 16.82
C LYS A 346 14.43 2.39 17.70
N PRO A 347 14.12 1.28 18.40
CA PRO A 347 13.12 1.29 19.43
C PRO A 347 13.41 2.37 20.47
N ARG A 348 12.37 3.04 20.97
CA ARG A 348 12.49 3.95 22.11
C ARG A 348 12.89 3.18 23.36
N THR A 349 13.45 3.89 24.33
CA THR A 349 13.82 3.34 25.63
C THR A 349 13.10 4.04 26.75
N ILE A 350 12.80 3.31 27.81
CA ILE A 350 12.33 3.87 29.09
C ILE A 350 13.50 4.55 29.77
N LYS A 351 13.29 5.79 30.21
CA LYS A 351 14.27 6.54 30.98
C LYS A 351 14.19 6.20 32.47
#